data_5254e25fed9f1ceebf3b92f3b273c6ac
#
_entry.id   5254e25fed9f1ceebf3b92f3b273c6ac
#
_cell.length_a   1.000
_cell.length_b   1.000
_cell.length_c   1.000
_cell.angle_alpha   90.00
_cell.angle_beta   90.00
_cell.angle_gamma   90.00
#
_symmetry.space_group_name_H-M   'P 1'
#
loop_
_entity.id
_entity.type
_entity.pdbx_description
1 polymer ?
#
loop_
_entity_poly.entity_id
_entity_poly.type
_entity_poly.pdbx_seq_one_letter_code
_entity_poly.pdbx_strand_id
1 'polypeptide(L)'
;TQYSLLDGQASVSRLVDKAMQNGMKGIAVTDHGNMFGIKEFTNYVNKKNSGPKGEIKDLKKRLVGIEAGSIECEDKEAEVAACKAKIVEAENKLFKPIIGCEMYVARRTMDLKEGKQDQSGYHLIVLAKNETGYHNLIKLVSHAWTRGYYMRPRTDRSELEKYHEGLM
;
A
#
# COMPACT_ATOMS: atom_id res chain seq x y z
N THR A 1 -1.17 12.04 -5.54
CA THR A 1 -2.35 11.90 -6.42
C THR A 1 -3.22 13.15 -6.36
N GLN A 2 -4.40 13.10 -6.98
CA GLN A 2 -5.44 14.14 -6.89
C GLN A 2 -5.86 14.50 -5.45
N TYR A 3 -5.52 13.67 -4.49
CA TYR A 3 -5.78 13.91 -3.06
C TYR A 3 -4.70 14.76 -2.38
N SER A 4 -3.60 15.03 -3.05
CA SER A 4 -2.63 16.08 -2.69
C SER A 4 -3.09 17.39 -3.30
N LEU A 5 -4.07 18.04 -2.63
CA LEU A 5 -4.72 19.25 -3.14
C LEU A 5 -3.70 20.35 -3.49
N LEU A 6 -3.89 20.99 -4.64
CA LEU A 6 -3.06 22.01 -5.26
C LEU A 6 -1.74 21.50 -5.91
N ASP A 7 -1.27 20.29 -5.57
CA ASP A 7 0.00 19.75 -6.08
C ASP A 7 -0.21 18.55 -7.01
N GLY A 8 -1.10 17.62 -6.64
CA GLY A 8 -1.31 16.37 -7.36
C GLY A 8 -2.41 16.43 -8.41
N GLN A 9 -2.08 16.16 -9.68
CA GLN A 9 -3.05 16.08 -10.78
C GLN A 9 -3.36 14.64 -11.22
N ALA A 10 -2.53 13.69 -10.82
CA ALA A 10 -2.67 12.31 -11.25
C ALA A 10 -3.88 11.64 -10.60
N SER A 11 -4.89 11.25 -11.38
CA SER A 11 -5.93 10.36 -10.87
C SER A 11 -5.34 8.99 -10.54
N VAL A 12 -5.85 8.36 -9.50
CA VAL A 12 -5.38 7.06 -9.02
C VAL A 12 -5.39 6.01 -10.13
N SER A 13 -6.47 5.93 -10.90
CA SER A 13 -6.60 4.96 -11.99
C SER A 13 -5.56 5.16 -13.08
N ARG A 14 -5.37 6.40 -13.55
CA ARG A 14 -4.36 6.73 -14.58
C ARG A 14 -2.94 6.46 -14.11
N LEU A 15 -2.66 6.73 -12.83
CA LEU A 15 -1.36 6.47 -12.22
C LEU A 15 -1.02 4.98 -12.24
N VAL A 16 -1.96 4.14 -11.80
CA VAL A 16 -1.81 2.67 -11.80
C VAL A 16 -1.66 2.15 -13.23
N ASP A 17 -2.54 2.57 -14.15
CA ASP A 17 -2.49 2.13 -15.55
C ASP A 17 -1.16 2.50 -16.21
N LYS A 18 -0.67 3.72 -15.97
CA LYS A 18 0.61 4.16 -16.52
C LYS A 18 1.79 3.37 -15.94
N ALA A 19 1.78 3.10 -14.64
CA ALA A 19 2.80 2.27 -13.99
C ALA A 19 2.82 0.85 -14.57
N MET A 20 1.65 0.24 -14.76
CA MET A 20 1.52 -1.09 -15.38
C MET A 20 1.99 -1.09 -16.82
N GLN A 21 1.63 -0.08 -17.64
CA GLN A 21 2.09 0.09 -19.02
C GLN A 21 3.61 0.21 -19.13
N ASN A 22 4.24 0.84 -18.12
CA ASN A 22 5.70 0.98 -18.05
C ASN A 22 6.39 -0.28 -17.49
N GLY A 23 5.67 -1.38 -17.25
CA GLY A 23 6.22 -2.64 -16.74
C GLY A 23 6.59 -2.62 -15.25
N MET A 24 6.14 -1.61 -14.50
CA MET A 24 6.37 -1.54 -13.05
C MET A 24 5.60 -2.64 -12.32
N LYS A 25 6.20 -3.22 -11.30
CA LYS A 25 5.58 -4.29 -10.49
C LYS A 25 4.70 -3.77 -9.34
N GLY A 26 4.72 -2.48 -9.10
CA GLY A 26 3.94 -1.81 -8.06
C GLY A 26 4.20 -0.31 -8.08
N ILE A 27 3.42 0.42 -7.32
CA ILE A 27 3.59 1.86 -7.12
C ILE A 27 3.16 2.27 -5.71
N ALA A 28 3.82 3.27 -5.14
CA ALA A 28 3.43 3.87 -3.87
C ALA A 28 2.49 5.07 -4.10
N VAL A 29 1.53 5.22 -3.21
CA VAL A 29 0.74 6.45 -3.07
C VAL A 29 1.07 7.06 -1.71
N THR A 30 1.56 8.31 -1.74
CA THR A 30 2.07 9.05 -0.57
C THR A 30 1.57 10.49 -0.60
N ASP A 31 0.25 10.66 -0.56
CA ASP A 31 -0.37 11.99 -0.59
C ASP A 31 0.02 12.84 0.62
N HIS A 32 -0.01 14.17 0.46
CA HIS A 32 0.39 15.15 1.47
C HIS A 32 -0.53 15.12 2.69
N GLY A 33 -0.04 14.59 3.80
CA GLY A 33 -0.69 14.60 5.10
C GLY A 33 -2.02 13.84 5.17
N ASN A 34 -2.33 12.99 4.20
CA ASN A 34 -3.60 12.26 4.17
C ASN A 34 -3.49 10.88 3.51
N MET A 35 -4.54 10.07 3.70
CA MET A 35 -4.71 8.74 3.13
C MET A 35 -6.04 8.60 2.37
N PHE A 36 -6.61 9.70 1.90
CA PHE A 36 -7.97 9.71 1.32
C PHE A 36 -8.08 8.85 0.06
N GLY A 37 -7.03 8.79 -0.75
CA GLY A 37 -6.97 8.01 -1.98
C GLY A 37 -6.74 6.50 -1.78
N ILE A 38 -6.38 6.04 -0.60
CA ILE A 38 -5.91 4.66 -0.38
C ILE A 38 -7.00 3.63 -0.67
N LYS A 39 -8.26 3.89 -0.30
CA LYS A 39 -9.37 2.98 -0.59
C LYS A 39 -9.62 2.83 -2.09
N GLU A 40 -9.65 3.95 -2.82
CA GLU A 40 -9.77 3.95 -4.28
C GLU A 40 -8.58 3.21 -4.91
N PHE A 41 -7.37 3.50 -4.47
CA PHE A 41 -6.14 2.89 -4.96
C PHE A 41 -6.13 1.36 -4.79
N THR A 42 -6.40 0.88 -3.59
CA THR A 42 -6.42 -0.56 -3.30
C THR A 42 -7.52 -1.29 -4.05
N ASN A 43 -8.72 -0.71 -4.14
CA ASN A 43 -9.83 -1.27 -4.91
C ASN A 43 -9.49 -1.35 -6.41
N TYR A 44 -8.89 -0.30 -6.97
CA TYR A 44 -8.51 -0.29 -8.39
C TYR A 44 -7.44 -1.33 -8.70
N VAL A 45 -6.39 -1.43 -7.88
CA VAL A 45 -5.36 -2.46 -8.02
C VAL A 45 -5.94 -3.87 -7.86
N ASN A 46 -6.84 -4.08 -6.89
CA ASN A 46 -7.51 -5.37 -6.71
C ASN A 46 -8.33 -5.77 -7.94
N LYS A 47 -9.01 -4.80 -8.58
CA LYS A 47 -9.73 -5.03 -9.84
C LYS A 47 -8.77 -5.44 -10.96
N LYS A 48 -7.62 -4.79 -11.11
CA LYS A 48 -6.59 -5.15 -12.11
C LYS A 48 -6.01 -6.55 -11.85
N ASN A 49 -5.84 -6.90 -10.60
CA ASN A 49 -5.30 -8.20 -10.17
C ASN A 49 -6.33 -9.34 -10.18
N SER A 50 -7.60 -9.10 -10.50
CA SER A 50 -8.67 -10.13 -10.39
C SER A 50 -8.41 -11.36 -11.25
N GLY A 51 -7.92 -11.17 -12.48
CA GLY A 51 -7.57 -12.27 -13.40
C GLY A 51 -6.44 -13.16 -12.82
N PRO A 52 -5.24 -12.61 -12.60
CA PRO A 52 -4.13 -13.37 -12.00
C PRO A 52 -4.48 -14.03 -10.66
N LYS A 53 -5.25 -13.35 -9.79
CA LYS A 53 -5.73 -13.94 -8.51
C LYS A 53 -6.67 -15.12 -8.71
N GLY A 54 -7.55 -15.03 -9.71
CA GLY A 54 -8.43 -16.15 -10.11
C GLY A 54 -7.61 -17.36 -10.58
N GLU A 55 -6.68 -17.12 -11.52
CA GLU A 55 -5.76 -18.15 -12.04
C GLU A 55 -4.97 -18.84 -10.91
N ILE A 56 -4.39 -18.07 -9.99
CA ILE A 56 -3.67 -18.61 -8.83
C ILE A 56 -4.58 -19.47 -7.96
N LYS A 57 -5.82 -19.03 -7.70
CA LYS A 57 -6.78 -19.76 -6.88
C LYS A 57 -7.12 -21.11 -7.51
N ASP A 58 -7.38 -21.15 -8.81
CA ASP A 58 -7.75 -22.37 -9.54
C ASP A 58 -6.56 -23.32 -9.63
N LEU A 59 -5.35 -22.82 -9.89
CA LEU A 59 -4.13 -23.63 -9.90
C LEU A 59 -3.84 -24.21 -8.51
N LYS A 60 -4.00 -23.45 -7.43
CA LYS A 60 -3.84 -23.96 -6.05
C LYS A 60 -4.87 -25.03 -5.72
N LYS A 61 -6.12 -24.87 -6.15
CA LYS A 61 -7.16 -25.89 -5.98
C LYS A 61 -6.81 -27.17 -6.75
N ARG A 62 -6.34 -27.05 -8.00
CA ARG A 62 -5.90 -28.18 -8.81
C ARG A 62 -4.72 -28.90 -8.15
N LEU A 63 -3.71 -28.14 -7.66
CA LEU A 63 -2.55 -28.68 -6.99
C LEU A 63 -2.93 -29.53 -5.77
N VAL A 64 -3.81 -29.01 -4.91
CA VAL A 64 -4.35 -29.76 -3.76
C VAL A 64 -5.07 -31.03 -4.19
N GLY A 65 -5.86 -30.97 -5.27
CA GLY A 65 -6.55 -32.15 -5.82
C GLY A 65 -5.62 -33.25 -6.32
N ILE A 66 -4.51 -32.86 -6.98
CA ILE A 66 -3.48 -33.81 -7.46
C ILE A 66 -2.72 -34.42 -6.26
N GLU A 67 -2.33 -33.62 -5.28
CA GLU A 67 -1.61 -34.07 -4.09
C GLU A 67 -2.46 -35.04 -3.26
N ALA A 68 -3.77 -34.75 -3.11
CA ALA A 68 -4.73 -35.59 -2.41
C ALA A 68 -5.19 -36.85 -3.20
N GLY A 69 -4.79 -36.97 -4.48
CA GLY A 69 -5.22 -38.09 -5.34
C GLY A 69 -6.65 -38.02 -5.82
N SER A 70 -7.34 -36.89 -5.68
CA SER A 70 -8.70 -36.67 -6.19
C SER A 70 -8.73 -36.26 -7.67
N ILE A 71 -7.58 -35.93 -8.24
CA ILE A 71 -7.37 -35.67 -9.67
C ILE A 71 -6.34 -36.66 -10.16
N GLU A 72 -6.76 -37.55 -11.05
CA GLU A 72 -5.89 -38.54 -11.70
C GLU A 72 -5.03 -37.84 -12.77
N CYS A 73 -3.75 -38.18 -12.84
CA CYS A 73 -2.79 -37.72 -13.84
C CYS A 73 -1.75 -38.81 -14.10
N GLU A 74 -1.28 -38.89 -15.34
CA GLU A 74 -0.32 -39.92 -15.77
C GLU A 74 1.06 -39.75 -15.07
N ASP A 75 1.52 -38.50 -14.93
CA ASP A 75 2.73 -38.15 -14.21
C ASP A 75 2.43 -37.09 -13.14
N LYS A 76 2.25 -37.57 -11.90
CA LYS A 76 1.90 -36.68 -10.76
C LYS A 76 3.01 -35.66 -10.46
N GLU A 77 4.27 -36.04 -10.57
CA GLU A 77 5.39 -35.15 -10.24
C GLU A 77 5.52 -34.03 -11.27
N ALA A 78 5.42 -34.37 -12.56
CA ALA A 78 5.44 -33.39 -13.63
C ALA A 78 4.26 -32.40 -13.57
N GLU A 79 3.03 -32.87 -13.29
CA GLU A 79 1.85 -32.01 -13.16
C GLU A 79 1.95 -31.09 -11.94
N VAL A 80 2.44 -31.55 -10.81
CA VAL A 80 2.69 -30.74 -9.62
C VAL A 80 3.72 -29.64 -9.93
N ALA A 81 4.82 -29.99 -10.59
CA ALA A 81 5.86 -29.04 -10.99
C ALA A 81 5.30 -27.97 -11.96
N ALA A 82 4.51 -28.39 -12.96
CA ALA A 82 3.86 -27.49 -13.92
C ALA A 82 2.88 -26.55 -13.24
N CYS A 83 2.05 -27.02 -12.30
CA CYS A 83 1.15 -26.19 -11.53
C CYS A 83 1.90 -25.15 -10.69
N LYS A 84 2.96 -25.55 -10.01
CA LYS A 84 3.81 -24.63 -9.23
C LYS A 84 4.46 -23.55 -10.09
N ALA A 85 4.99 -23.92 -11.26
CA ALA A 85 5.58 -22.98 -12.20
C ALA A 85 4.55 -21.94 -12.70
N LYS A 86 3.34 -22.37 -13.06
CA LYS A 86 2.24 -21.49 -13.47
C LYS A 86 1.78 -20.56 -12.33
N ILE A 87 1.76 -21.05 -11.09
CA ILE A 87 1.43 -20.19 -9.92
C ILE A 87 2.46 -19.07 -9.81
N VAL A 88 3.75 -19.37 -9.89
CA VAL A 88 4.82 -18.37 -9.84
C VAL A 88 4.69 -17.36 -10.99
N GLU A 89 4.38 -17.83 -12.21
CA GLU A 89 4.15 -16.94 -13.35
C GLU A 89 2.97 -16.00 -13.11
N ALA A 90 1.84 -16.53 -12.60
CA ALA A 90 0.67 -15.73 -12.28
C ALA A 90 0.93 -14.75 -11.11
N GLU A 91 1.68 -15.14 -10.10
CA GLU A 91 2.12 -14.26 -9.00
C GLU A 91 3.00 -13.11 -9.51
N ASN A 92 3.85 -13.36 -10.50
CA ASN A 92 4.67 -12.34 -11.14
C ASN A 92 3.86 -11.33 -11.97
N LYS A 93 2.62 -11.64 -12.34
CA LYS A 93 1.69 -10.71 -13.01
C LYS A 93 0.97 -9.78 -12.04
N LEU A 94 1.02 -10.05 -10.72
CA LEU A 94 0.36 -9.21 -9.72
C LEU A 94 1.04 -7.86 -9.59
N PHE A 95 0.24 -6.80 -9.64
CA PHE A 95 0.69 -5.44 -9.35
C PHE A 95 0.54 -5.14 -7.85
N LYS A 96 1.58 -4.56 -7.22
CA LYS A 96 1.61 -4.31 -5.77
C LYS A 96 1.20 -2.87 -5.45
N PRO A 97 0.10 -2.64 -4.70
CA PRO A 97 -0.17 -1.34 -4.10
C PRO A 97 0.74 -1.15 -2.88
N ILE A 98 1.49 -0.06 -2.85
CA ILE A 98 2.31 0.33 -1.69
C ILE A 98 1.62 1.53 -1.05
N ILE A 99 1.17 1.33 0.18
CA ILE A 99 0.40 2.32 0.92
C ILE A 99 1.35 3.19 1.74
N GLY A 100 1.21 4.50 1.62
CA GLY A 100 2.00 5.45 2.37
C GLY A 100 1.31 6.78 2.56
N CYS A 101 2.03 7.70 3.19
CA CYS A 101 1.64 9.09 3.36
C CYS A 101 2.91 9.94 3.47
N GLU A 102 2.90 11.12 2.88
CA GLU A 102 3.89 12.14 3.18
C GLU A 102 3.46 12.89 4.45
N MET A 103 4.09 12.55 5.57
CA MET A 103 3.80 13.13 6.87
C MET A 103 4.49 14.48 7.04
N TYR A 104 3.78 15.43 7.66
CA TYR A 104 4.39 16.66 8.17
C TYR A 104 4.84 16.42 9.61
N VAL A 105 6.14 16.49 9.86
CA VAL A 105 6.74 16.27 11.19
C VAL A 105 7.05 17.59 11.84
N ALA A 106 6.41 17.90 12.96
CA ALA A 106 6.64 19.13 13.71
C ALA A 106 8.11 19.27 14.15
N ARG A 107 8.65 20.48 14.13
CA ARG A 107 10.03 20.76 14.57
C ARG A 107 10.22 20.56 16.07
N ARG A 108 9.18 20.83 16.84
CA ARG A 108 9.10 20.64 18.29
C ARG A 108 8.15 19.50 18.58
N THR A 109 7.00 19.76 19.17
CA THR A 109 5.91 18.79 19.36
C THR A 109 4.69 19.21 18.57
N MET A 110 3.85 18.27 18.19
CA MET A 110 2.64 18.57 17.43
C MET A 110 1.60 19.37 18.23
N ASP A 111 1.69 19.35 19.56
CA ASP A 111 0.78 20.08 20.44
C ASP A 111 1.10 21.57 20.54
N LEU A 112 2.34 21.99 20.24
CA LEU A 112 2.73 23.39 20.19
C LEU A 112 2.25 24.05 18.89
N LYS A 113 1.58 25.21 19.04
CA LYS A 113 0.92 25.92 17.94
C LYS A 113 1.21 27.43 18.03
N GLU A 114 2.51 27.77 18.08
CA GLU A 114 3.01 29.09 18.39
C GLU A 114 3.78 29.72 17.22
N GLY A 115 3.12 30.60 16.48
CA GLY A 115 3.77 31.40 15.45
C GLY A 115 4.38 30.60 14.28
N LYS A 116 5.29 31.25 13.55
CA LYS A 116 5.89 30.71 12.31
C LYS A 116 6.72 29.45 12.51
N GLN A 117 7.33 29.28 13.67
CA GLN A 117 8.20 28.13 13.95
C GLN A 117 7.43 26.78 13.96
N ASP A 118 6.13 26.81 14.29
CA ASP A 118 5.29 25.62 14.32
C ASP A 118 4.40 25.44 13.08
N GLN A 119 4.35 26.43 12.19
CA GLN A 119 3.55 26.36 10.96
C GLN A 119 4.11 25.38 9.93
N SER A 120 5.43 25.17 9.94
CA SER A 120 6.13 24.26 9.03
C SER A 120 6.92 23.21 9.80
N GLY A 121 7.06 22.04 9.22
CA GLY A 121 7.85 20.93 9.75
C GLY A 121 8.72 20.30 8.67
N TYR A 122 9.21 19.12 8.96
CA TYR A 122 9.90 18.28 8.00
C TYR A 122 8.88 17.44 7.25
N HIS A 123 9.21 17.07 6.01
CA HIS A 123 8.44 16.13 5.22
C HIS A 123 9.07 14.74 5.36
N LEU A 124 8.27 13.76 5.71
CA LEU A 124 8.70 12.38 5.89
C LEU A 124 7.77 11.43 5.14
N ILE A 125 8.31 10.71 4.17
CA ILE A 125 7.58 9.63 3.52
C ILE A 125 7.55 8.43 4.46
N VAL A 126 6.34 7.97 4.78
CA VAL A 126 6.11 6.78 5.62
C VAL A 126 5.31 5.77 4.83
N LEU A 127 5.83 4.54 4.74
CA LEU A 127 5.21 3.44 4.01
C LEU A 127 4.81 2.32 4.97
N ALA A 128 3.66 1.70 4.73
CA ALA A 128 3.21 0.52 5.47
C ALA A 128 3.82 -0.75 4.84
N LYS A 129 4.58 -1.50 5.64
CA LYS A 129 5.18 -2.80 5.25
C LYS A 129 4.19 -3.96 5.36
N ASN A 130 3.25 -3.87 6.31
CA ASN A 130 2.29 -4.91 6.64
C ASN A 130 1.01 -4.30 7.24
N GLU A 131 0.07 -5.13 7.64
CA GLU A 131 -1.22 -4.72 8.20
C GLU A 131 -1.06 -3.92 9.51
N THR A 132 -0.13 -4.30 10.39
CA THR A 132 0.19 -3.53 11.60
C THR A 132 0.64 -2.12 11.25
N GLY A 133 1.56 -1.98 10.30
CA GLY A 133 2.01 -0.69 9.79
C GLY A 133 0.89 0.13 9.16
N TYR A 134 0.00 -0.50 8.41
CA TYR A 134 -1.17 0.19 7.84
C TYR A 134 -2.08 0.78 8.93
N HIS A 135 -2.40 0.00 9.97
CA HIS A 135 -3.18 0.51 11.11
C HIS A 135 -2.45 1.59 11.91
N ASN A 136 -1.14 1.47 12.07
CA ASN A 136 -0.32 2.48 12.74
C ASN A 136 -0.25 3.77 11.92
N LEU A 137 -0.13 3.67 10.59
CA LEU A 137 -0.17 4.85 9.71
C LEU A 137 -1.52 5.57 9.79
N ILE A 138 -2.64 4.83 9.85
CA ILE A 138 -3.97 5.42 10.06
C ILE A 138 -4.03 6.22 11.38
N LYS A 139 -3.48 5.66 12.48
CA LYS A 139 -3.44 6.35 13.78
C LYS A 139 -2.60 7.63 13.70
N LEU A 140 -1.41 7.55 13.11
CA LEU A 140 -0.53 8.71 12.92
C LEU A 140 -1.21 9.82 12.13
N VAL A 141 -1.81 9.50 10.99
CA VAL A 141 -2.55 10.47 10.17
C VAL A 141 -3.75 11.03 10.91
N SER A 142 -4.52 10.19 11.62
CA SER A 142 -5.68 10.63 12.40
C SER A 142 -5.27 11.57 13.54
N HIS A 143 -4.21 11.27 14.28
CA HIS A 143 -3.70 12.15 15.34
C HIS A 143 -3.15 13.46 14.77
N ALA A 144 -2.50 13.42 13.61
CA ALA A 144 -2.02 14.62 12.93
C ALA A 144 -3.19 15.59 12.59
N TRP A 145 -4.33 15.06 12.18
CA TRP A 145 -5.53 15.87 11.89
C TRP A 145 -6.27 16.31 13.14
N THR A 146 -6.43 15.45 14.14
CA THR A 146 -7.28 15.74 15.32
C THR A 146 -6.56 16.53 16.42
N ARG A 147 -5.25 16.29 16.61
CA ARG A 147 -4.42 16.92 17.64
C ARG A 147 -3.37 17.87 17.05
N GLY A 148 -2.66 17.39 16.04
CA GLY A 148 -1.48 18.08 15.50
C GLY A 148 -1.77 19.19 14.49
N TYR A 149 -3.04 19.42 14.13
CA TYR A 149 -3.38 20.39 13.09
C TYR A 149 -3.03 21.82 13.51
N TYR A 150 -2.09 22.41 12.77
CA TYR A 150 -1.76 23.84 12.80
C TYR A 150 -1.22 24.24 11.43
N MET A 151 -2.07 24.87 10.62
CA MET A 151 -1.87 25.14 9.19
C MET A 151 -1.76 23.85 8.32
N ARG A 152 -1.24 22.77 8.87
CA ARG A 152 -1.09 21.43 8.26
C ARG A 152 -1.31 20.34 9.31
N PRO A 153 -1.71 19.12 8.92
CA PRO A 153 -1.80 17.99 9.83
C PRO A 153 -0.39 17.50 10.19
N ARG A 154 0.09 17.79 11.39
CA ARG A 154 1.44 17.47 11.84
C ARG A 154 1.44 16.31 12.81
N THR A 155 2.38 15.39 12.64
CA THR A 155 2.82 14.45 13.65
C THR A 155 4.11 15.00 14.31
N ASP A 156 4.65 14.27 15.28
CA ASP A 156 5.96 14.55 15.85
C ASP A 156 6.75 13.26 16.08
N ARG A 157 7.98 13.42 16.56
CA ARG A 157 8.88 12.30 16.80
C ARG A 157 8.33 11.32 17.83
N SER A 158 7.68 11.79 18.88
CA SER A 158 7.13 10.93 19.94
C SER A 158 5.98 10.05 19.45
N GLU A 159 5.11 10.59 18.59
CA GLU A 159 4.05 9.81 17.95
C GLU A 159 4.62 8.80 16.95
N LEU A 160 5.64 9.19 16.17
CA LEU A 160 6.32 8.28 15.25
C LEU A 160 6.99 7.13 16.00
N GLU A 161 7.71 7.40 17.10
CA GLU A 161 8.32 6.38 17.95
C GLU A 161 7.30 5.42 18.56
N LYS A 162 6.11 5.90 18.91
CA LYS A 162 5.02 5.09 19.46
C LYS A 162 4.37 4.15 18.44
N TYR A 163 4.26 4.57 17.19
CA TYR A 163 3.52 3.85 16.16
C TYR A 163 4.39 3.40 14.98
N HIS A 164 5.71 3.25 15.16
CA HIS A 164 6.64 2.87 14.08
C HIS A 164 6.54 1.42 13.62
N GLU A 165 5.98 0.53 14.46
CA GLU A 165 5.94 -0.89 14.14
C GLU A 165 5.24 -1.15 12.79
N GLY A 166 5.89 -1.93 11.91
CA GLY A 166 5.39 -2.25 10.57
C GLY A 166 5.47 -1.10 9.57
N LEU A 167 6.11 0.02 9.92
CA LEU A 167 6.39 1.16 9.03
C LEU A 167 7.85 1.17 8.54
N MET A 168 8.08 1.90 7.47
CA MET A 168 9.41 2.23 6.95
C MET A 168 9.37 3.62 6.31
#